data_10fe84f196a8f05e9ff02cb930223e9f
#
_entry.id   10fe84f196a8f05e9ff02cb930223e9f
#
_cell.length_a   1.000
_cell.length_b   1.000
_cell.length_c   1.000
_cell.angle_alpha   90.00
_cell.angle_beta   90.00
_cell.angle_gamma   90.00
#
_symmetry.space_group_name_H-M   'P 1'
#
loop_
_entity.id
_entity.type
_entity.pdbx_description
1 polymer ?
#
loop_
_entity_poly.entity_id
_entity_poly.type
_entity_poly.pdbx_seq_one_letter_code
_entity_poly.pdbx_strand_id
1 'polypeptide(L)'
;MRIETYIPGLSKNTIEIVKHAESLGYDALVSGELNNEPFLPVLLGLEHSNKMIVRTGLAIAFPRSPMTVANMGWDLQSFGDGRFQLGLGTQVKGHNERRFSVPWSPPAPR
;
A
#
# COMPACT_ATOMS: atom_id res chain seq x y z
N MET A 1 -3.05 10.84 19.22
CA MET A 1 -3.85 10.64 17.98
C MET A 1 -2.94 10.42 16.81
N ARG A 2 -3.29 9.50 15.96
CA ARG A 2 -2.49 9.17 14.78
C ARG A 2 -3.02 9.91 13.55
N ILE A 3 -2.13 10.66 12.89
CA ILE A 3 -2.49 11.46 11.72
C ILE A 3 -1.86 10.82 10.49
N GLU A 4 -2.68 10.51 9.49
CA GLU A 4 -2.25 9.82 8.27
C GLU A 4 -2.54 10.66 7.04
N THR A 5 -1.75 10.46 5.98
CA THR A 5 -2.01 11.07 4.69
C THR A 5 -1.77 10.04 3.57
N TYR A 6 -2.35 10.30 2.40
CA TYR A 6 -2.27 9.39 1.27
C TYR A 6 -1.14 9.77 0.32
N ILE A 7 -0.54 8.74 -0.30
CA ILE A 7 0.34 8.92 -1.44
C ILE A 7 -0.53 8.82 -2.69
N PRO A 8 -0.53 9.82 -3.57
CA PRO A 8 -1.44 9.83 -4.73
C PRO A 8 -1.08 8.83 -5.84
N GLY A 9 -0.08 8.02 -5.66
CA GLY A 9 0.38 7.03 -6.63
C GLY A 9 1.83 7.28 -6.98
N LEU A 10 2.39 6.37 -7.77
CA LEU A 10 3.79 6.50 -8.15
C LEU A 10 3.96 7.60 -9.20
N SER A 11 4.85 8.54 -8.94
CA SER A 11 5.17 9.62 -9.86
C SER A 11 6.59 10.09 -9.58
N LYS A 12 7.06 11.02 -10.41
CA LYS A 12 8.38 11.62 -10.17
C LYS A 12 8.43 12.45 -8.89
N ASN A 13 7.26 12.84 -8.38
CA ASN A 13 7.15 13.66 -7.17
C ASN A 13 6.96 12.83 -5.91
N THR A 14 6.86 11.51 -6.01
CA THR A 14 6.58 10.65 -4.85
C THR A 14 7.57 10.86 -3.71
N ILE A 15 8.87 10.91 -4.01
CA ILE A 15 9.89 11.09 -2.99
C ILE A 15 9.71 12.41 -2.25
N GLU A 16 9.43 13.49 -2.97
CA GLU A 16 9.22 14.79 -2.36
C GLU A 16 7.98 14.82 -1.48
N ILE A 17 6.91 14.14 -1.93
CA ILE A 17 5.67 14.02 -1.15
C ILE A 17 5.95 13.30 0.17
N VAL A 18 6.72 12.21 0.12
CA VAL A 18 7.08 11.44 1.31
C VAL A 18 7.87 12.31 2.30
N LYS A 19 8.89 12.99 1.82
CA LYS A 19 9.74 13.84 2.67
C LYS A 19 8.95 14.99 3.28
N HIS A 20 8.07 15.59 2.48
CA HIS A 20 7.24 16.68 2.96
C HIS A 20 6.27 16.21 4.05
N ALA A 21 5.64 15.06 3.85
CA ALA A 21 4.72 14.50 4.85
C ALA A 21 5.44 14.23 6.17
N GLU A 22 6.64 13.66 6.12
CA GLU A 22 7.39 13.43 7.35
C GLU A 22 7.78 14.73 8.03
N SER A 23 8.16 15.74 7.27
CA SER A 23 8.53 17.04 7.83
C SER A 23 7.34 17.74 8.49
N LEU A 24 6.12 17.46 8.04
CA LEU A 24 4.90 18.02 8.64
C LEU A 24 4.43 17.25 9.87
N GLY A 25 5.07 16.14 10.21
CA GLY A 25 4.74 15.40 11.42
C GLY A 25 3.64 14.36 11.26
N TYR A 26 3.32 13.94 10.03
CA TYR A 26 2.38 12.84 9.83
C TYR A 26 2.94 11.55 10.40
N ASP A 27 2.07 10.73 10.99
CA ASP A 27 2.46 9.47 11.60
C ASP A 27 2.53 8.32 10.61
N ALA A 28 1.77 8.40 9.53
CA ALA A 28 1.69 7.32 8.56
C ALA A 28 1.39 7.83 7.16
N LEU A 29 1.92 7.10 6.17
CA LEU A 29 1.59 7.26 4.77
C LEU A 29 0.76 6.07 4.32
N VAL A 30 -0.27 6.33 3.53
CA VAL A 30 -1.19 5.30 3.04
C VAL A 30 -1.14 5.26 1.53
N SER A 31 -0.87 4.07 0.98
CA SER A 31 -0.86 3.83 -0.45
C SER A 31 -2.05 2.95 -0.82
N GLY A 32 -2.95 3.47 -1.63
CA GLY A 32 -4.15 2.75 -2.05
C GLY A 32 -4.04 2.22 -3.47
N GLU A 33 -4.86 1.23 -3.78
CA GLU A 33 -4.92 0.64 -5.11
C GLU A 33 -6.24 0.98 -5.79
N LEU A 34 -6.20 1.99 -6.64
CA LEU A 34 -7.33 2.30 -7.52
C LEU A 34 -6.89 2.15 -8.97
N ASN A 35 -6.02 3.04 -9.44
CA ASN A 35 -5.48 2.99 -10.80
C ASN A 35 -3.99 2.73 -10.81
N ASN A 36 -3.36 2.56 -9.64
CA ASN A 36 -1.93 2.44 -9.51
C ASN A 36 -1.56 1.23 -8.66
N GLU A 37 -0.36 0.72 -8.88
CA GLU A 37 0.20 -0.35 -8.05
C GLU A 37 0.50 0.23 -6.65
N PRO A 38 -0.04 -0.35 -5.56
CA PRO A 38 0.11 0.24 -4.24
C PRO A 38 1.46 -0.01 -3.57
N PHE A 39 2.17 -1.09 -3.92
CA PHE A 39 3.41 -1.46 -3.24
C PHE A 39 4.62 -0.64 -3.69
N LEU A 40 4.62 -0.12 -4.92
CA LEU A 40 5.74 0.69 -5.39
C LEU A 40 5.90 1.99 -4.62
N PRO A 41 4.83 2.78 -4.38
CA PRO A 41 4.96 3.95 -3.53
C PRO A 41 5.35 3.61 -2.09
N VAL A 42 4.95 2.44 -1.59
CA VAL A 42 5.33 2.00 -0.24
C VAL A 42 6.83 1.86 -0.12
N LEU A 43 7.48 1.25 -1.10
CA LEU A 43 8.94 1.09 -1.07
C LEU A 43 9.63 2.45 -0.99
N LEU A 44 9.21 3.40 -1.82
CA LEU A 44 9.78 4.74 -1.77
C LEU A 44 9.48 5.44 -0.45
N GLY A 45 8.29 5.22 0.11
CA GLY A 45 7.92 5.78 1.39
C GLY A 45 8.82 5.28 2.52
N LEU A 46 9.11 3.99 2.53
CA LEU A 46 9.98 3.40 3.54
C LEU A 46 11.43 3.88 3.39
N GLU A 47 11.90 4.02 2.14
CA GLU A 47 13.27 4.44 1.89
C GLU A 47 13.52 5.90 2.27
N HIS A 48 12.56 6.77 1.99
CA HIS A 48 12.74 8.20 2.12
C HIS A 48 12.12 8.81 3.38
N SER A 49 11.69 7.97 4.32
CA SER A 49 11.23 8.39 5.62
C SER A 49 12.04 7.69 6.72
N ASN A 50 11.97 8.23 7.94
CA ASN A 50 12.73 7.68 9.06
C ASN A 50 11.86 7.12 10.16
N LYS A 51 10.68 7.70 10.39
CA LYS A 51 9.82 7.34 11.52
C LYS A 51 8.41 6.95 11.14
N MET A 52 7.93 7.39 9.98
CA MET A 52 6.55 7.14 9.59
C MET A 52 6.28 5.66 9.35
N ILE A 53 5.08 5.24 9.70
CA ILE A 53 4.54 3.96 9.25
C ILE A 53 4.09 4.14 7.81
N VAL A 54 4.35 3.15 6.96
CA VAL A 54 3.91 3.17 5.57
C VAL A 54 3.08 1.92 5.34
N ARG A 55 1.86 2.09 4.84
CA ARG A 55 0.95 0.96 4.70
C ARG A 55 0.16 1.02 3.40
N THR A 56 -0.36 -0.13 2.99
CA THR A 56 -1.33 -0.18 1.91
C THR A 56 -2.72 0.01 2.50
N GLY A 57 -3.50 0.81 1.88
CA GLY A 57 -4.86 1.02 2.34
C GLY A 57 -5.81 1.23 1.17
N LEU A 58 -6.16 0.18 0.51
CA LEU A 58 -5.84 -1.24 0.63
C LEU A 58 -5.21 -1.77 -0.66
N ALA A 59 -4.47 -2.87 -0.57
CA ALA A 59 -4.08 -3.63 -1.75
C ALA A 59 -5.19 -4.65 -2.04
N ILE A 60 -5.51 -4.83 -3.33
CA ILE A 60 -6.60 -5.73 -3.71
C ILE A 60 -6.10 -7.17 -3.68
N ALA A 61 -6.78 -8.01 -2.91
CA ALA A 61 -6.34 -9.38 -2.65
C ALA A 61 -6.53 -10.34 -3.83
N PHE A 62 -7.65 -10.23 -4.54
CA PHE A 62 -8.01 -11.22 -5.55
C PHE A 62 -7.01 -11.38 -6.70
N PRO A 63 -6.43 -10.31 -7.28
CA PRO A 63 -5.51 -10.49 -8.40
C PRO A 63 -4.11 -10.92 -7.98
N ARG A 64 -3.87 -11.15 -6.69
CA ARG A 64 -2.54 -11.47 -6.19
C ARG A 64 -2.47 -12.87 -5.60
N SER A 65 -1.35 -13.56 -5.84
CA SER A 65 -1.08 -14.82 -5.19
C SER A 65 -0.71 -14.56 -3.72
N PRO A 66 -1.22 -15.37 -2.78
CA PRO A 66 -0.86 -15.20 -1.36
C PRO A 66 0.65 -15.28 -1.12
N MET A 67 1.35 -16.14 -1.83
CA MET A 67 2.79 -16.28 -1.68
C MET A 67 3.53 -15.02 -2.15
N THR A 68 3.10 -14.43 -3.27
CA THR A 68 3.69 -13.19 -3.77
C THR A 68 3.51 -12.06 -2.78
N VAL A 69 2.31 -11.93 -2.20
CA VAL A 69 2.04 -10.91 -1.20
C VAL A 69 2.86 -11.14 0.06
N ALA A 70 2.97 -12.39 0.51
CA ALA A 70 3.75 -12.72 1.70
C ALA A 70 5.23 -12.38 1.52
N ASN A 71 5.80 -12.72 0.37
CA ASN A 71 7.20 -12.40 0.08
C ASN A 71 7.43 -10.90 0.03
N MET A 72 6.53 -10.18 -0.62
CA MET A 72 6.64 -8.73 -0.73
C MET A 72 6.50 -8.07 0.64
N GLY A 73 5.55 -8.52 1.44
CA GLY A 73 5.34 -8.00 2.78
C GLY A 73 6.55 -8.26 3.68
N TRP A 74 7.15 -9.45 3.58
CA TRP A 74 8.35 -9.77 4.34
C TRP A 74 9.50 -8.82 3.98
N ASP A 75 9.74 -8.63 2.67
CA ASP A 75 10.82 -7.76 2.21
C ASP A 75 10.60 -6.31 2.64
N LEU A 76 9.38 -5.81 2.51
CA LEU A 76 9.08 -4.43 2.88
C LEU A 76 9.20 -4.22 4.39
N GLN A 77 8.77 -5.19 5.19
CA GLN A 77 8.87 -5.09 6.63
C GLN A 77 10.34 -5.10 7.08
N SER A 78 11.14 -5.96 6.46
CA SER A 78 12.56 -6.04 6.75
C SER A 78 13.29 -4.76 6.30
N PHE A 79 13.00 -4.30 5.09
CA PHE A 79 13.61 -3.09 4.53
C PHE A 79 13.24 -1.84 5.36
N GLY A 80 12.01 -1.78 5.82
CA GLY A 80 11.49 -0.63 6.56
C GLY A 80 11.65 -0.70 8.06
N ASP A 81 12.42 -1.66 8.58
CA ASP A 81 12.66 -1.82 10.02
C ASP A 81 11.37 -1.87 10.83
N GLY A 82 10.40 -2.64 10.35
CA GLY A 82 9.14 -2.85 11.06
C GLY A 82 8.09 -1.76 10.87
N ARG A 83 8.32 -0.80 9.98
CA ARG A 83 7.38 0.29 9.77
C ARG A 83 6.33 0.03 8.70
N PHE A 84 6.37 -1.13 8.04
CA PHE A 84 5.38 -1.48 7.02
C PHE A 84 4.17 -2.15 7.63
N GLN A 85 2.98 -1.79 7.16
CA GLN A 85 1.72 -2.46 7.52
C GLN A 85 0.98 -2.83 6.25
N LEU A 86 0.56 -4.09 6.17
CA LEU A 86 -0.16 -4.60 5.01
C LEU A 86 -1.66 -4.51 5.25
N GLY A 87 -2.36 -3.75 4.41
CA GLY A 87 -3.81 -3.74 4.38
C GLY A 87 -4.29 -4.39 3.10
N LEU A 88 -5.08 -5.44 3.21
CA LEU A 88 -5.66 -6.14 2.05
C LEU A 88 -7.18 -5.97 2.06
N GLY A 89 -7.74 -5.89 0.87
CA GLY A 89 -9.18 -5.79 0.71
C GLY A 89 -9.64 -6.46 -0.56
N THR A 90 -10.95 -6.61 -0.71
CA THR A 90 -11.53 -7.30 -1.86
C THR A 90 -12.07 -6.36 -2.91
N GLN A 91 -12.24 -5.08 -2.57
CA GLN A 91 -12.87 -4.10 -3.45
C GLN A 91 -14.28 -4.53 -3.85
N VAL A 92 -14.95 -3.73 -4.68
CA VAL A 92 -16.27 -4.08 -5.17
C VAL A 92 -16.16 -5.01 -6.36
N LYS A 93 -17.18 -5.87 -6.55
CA LYS A 93 -17.21 -6.87 -7.60
C LYS A 93 -16.88 -6.31 -8.99
N GLY A 94 -17.56 -5.23 -9.39
CA GLY A 94 -17.36 -4.64 -10.71
C GLY A 94 -15.93 -4.16 -10.93
N HIS A 95 -15.32 -3.64 -9.89
CA HIS A 95 -13.94 -3.16 -9.96
C HIS A 95 -12.96 -4.32 -10.23
N ASN A 96 -13.11 -5.44 -9.51
CA ASN A 96 -12.25 -6.60 -9.71
C ASN A 96 -12.45 -7.22 -11.09
N GLU A 97 -13.69 -7.41 -11.52
CA GLU A 97 -13.97 -8.09 -12.78
C GLU A 97 -13.59 -7.25 -14.00
N ARG A 98 -13.85 -5.94 -13.96
CA ARG A 98 -13.59 -5.09 -15.11
C ARG A 98 -12.13 -4.62 -15.19
N ARG A 99 -11.51 -4.39 -14.05
CA ARG A 99 -10.15 -3.85 -14.01
C ARG A 99 -9.07 -4.93 -14.09
N PHE A 100 -9.30 -6.06 -13.41
CA PHE A 100 -8.27 -7.11 -13.27
C PHE A 100 -8.63 -8.38 -13.99
N SER A 101 -9.81 -8.48 -14.57
CA SER A 101 -10.32 -9.71 -15.20
C SER A 101 -10.30 -10.89 -14.24
N VAL A 102 -10.60 -10.63 -12.97
CA VAL A 102 -10.60 -11.65 -11.91
C VAL A 102 -12.03 -11.87 -11.44
N PRO A 103 -12.51 -13.12 -11.45
CA PRO A 103 -13.86 -13.40 -10.93
C PRO A 103 -13.95 -13.01 -9.46
N TRP A 104 -15.04 -12.32 -9.12
CA TRP A 104 -15.28 -11.94 -7.74
C TRP A 104 -15.91 -13.09 -6.96
N SER A 105 -15.50 -13.27 -5.71
CA SER A 105 -16.15 -14.22 -4.82
C SER A 105 -16.30 -13.57 -3.45
N PRO A 106 -17.23 -14.07 -2.61
CA PRO A 106 -17.36 -13.55 -1.26
C PRO A 106 -16.03 -13.64 -0.51
N PRO A 107 -15.68 -12.64 0.30
CA PRO A 107 -14.37 -12.63 0.97
C PRO A 107 -14.17 -13.74 2.00
N ALA A 108 -15.23 -14.20 2.65
CA ALA A 108 -15.11 -15.28 3.62
C ALA A 108 -15.58 -16.59 2.99
N PRO A 109 -14.98 -17.71 3.32
CA PRO A 109 -13.94 -17.98 4.34
C PRO A 109 -12.52 -17.99 3.80
N ARG A 110 -12.11 -17.01 3.16
CA ARG A 110 -10.79 -16.95 2.55
C ARG A 110 -9.66 -16.95 3.58
#